data_7168562d0003fd26a340230965ea04eb
#
_entry.id   7168562d0003fd26a340230965ea04eb
#
_cell.length_a   1.000
_cell.length_b   1.000
_cell.length_c   1.000
_cell.angle_alpha   90.00
_cell.angle_beta   90.00
_cell.angle_gamma   90.00
#
_symmetry.space_group_name_H-M   'P 1'
#
loop_
_entity.id
_entity.type
_entity.pdbx_description
1 polymer ?
#
loop_
_entity_poly.entity_id
_entity_poly.type
_entity_poly.pdbx_seq_one_letter_code
_entity_poly.pdbx_strand_id
1 'polypeptide(L)'
;IILAGGNNNRMRELSNKRAIAAMPIAGSYRSIDFALSNMASSHIQRVAVLTQYNARSLNEHLSSSKWWDFGTADAIYQNLEFLKSSHEPYVVIASGDCVYKMDYNKVLEYHIAKRADVTVVCTTCDNPSEIERFGVLRMNEDCRIEEFEEKPMVSSYNTISTGIYVIRRRQLIELIERAALEGRHDFVKDILIRYKNLKRIYGYKIDTYWSNISTAEAYYKTNMDFLKPEIRNYFFKQEPTIKTKIDDLPPAKYNPGAQVKNSLVASGCIINGTVENSVLFKDVFVGNNCVIKNSVILNNVYLGDNTHIENCIVESRDTIRANSYYCGDGEVKIVVEKNDRYIL
;
A
#
# COMPACT_ATOMS: atom_id res chain seq x y z
N ILE A 1 -11.33 10.16 1.08
CA ILE A 1 -10.62 9.86 2.34
C ILE A 1 -9.68 8.70 2.10
N ILE A 2 -8.40 8.83 2.50
CA ILE A 2 -7.43 7.72 2.47
C ILE A 2 -7.09 7.34 3.91
N LEU A 3 -7.32 6.08 4.26
CA LEU A 3 -6.96 5.53 5.58
C LEU A 3 -5.49 5.11 5.57
N ALA A 4 -4.65 5.81 6.32
CA ALA A 4 -3.21 5.63 6.35
C ALA A 4 -2.64 5.46 7.79
N GLY A 5 -3.51 5.20 8.77
CA GLY A 5 -3.18 5.15 10.20
C GLY A 5 -2.91 3.75 10.76
N GLY A 6 -3.01 2.69 9.96
CA GLY A 6 -2.90 1.32 10.44
C GLY A 6 -1.50 0.98 10.97
N ASN A 7 -1.45 0.28 12.11
CA ASN A 7 -0.29 -0.45 12.61
C ASN A 7 -0.59 -1.95 12.58
N ASN A 8 0.38 -2.75 12.13
CA ASN A 8 0.18 -4.19 12.04
C ASN A 8 1.48 -4.92 12.40
N ASN A 9 1.42 -5.75 13.45
CA ASN A 9 2.54 -6.56 13.90
C ASN A 9 3.03 -7.58 12.84
N ARG A 10 2.20 -7.90 11.84
CA ARG A 10 2.56 -8.78 10.73
C ARG A 10 3.59 -8.16 9.77
N MET A 11 3.81 -6.84 9.86
CA MET A 11 4.91 -6.16 9.15
C MET A 11 6.25 -6.30 9.86
N ARG A 12 6.27 -6.87 11.06
CA ARG A 12 7.45 -7.08 11.88
C ARG A 12 8.24 -5.77 12.04
N GLU A 13 9.56 -5.78 11.90
CA GLU A 13 10.44 -4.63 12.07
C GLU A 13 10.21 -3.51 11.04
N LEU A 14 9.63 -3.82 9.88
CA LEU A 14 9.41 -2.86 8.80
C LEU A 14 8.46 -1.71 9.19
N SER A 15 7.53 -1.94 10.11
CA SER A 15 6.59 -0.91 10.57
C SER A 15 7.09 -0.10 11.77
N ASN A 16 8.25 -0.43 12.35
CA ASN A 16 8.77 0.25 13.55
C ASN A 16 9.09 1.73 13.29
N LYS A 17 9.53 2.08 12.08
CA LYS A 17 10.01 3.43 11.73
C LYS A 17 9.03 4.24 10.88
N ARG A 18 8.00 3.62 10.30
CA ARG A 18 7.09 4.29 9.35
C ARG A 18 5.71 3.65 9.30
N ALA A 19 4.70 4.43 8.91
CA ALA A 19 3.36 3.92 8.60
C ALA A 19 3.41 2.98 7.38
N ILE A 20 2.53 1.98 7.34
CA ILE A 20 2.45 1.02 6.21
C ILE A 20 2.19 1.76 4.89
N ALA A 21 1.34 2.78 4.90
CA ALA A 21 1.06 3.63 3.74
C ALA A 21 2.30 4.38 3.19
N ALA A 22 3.37 4.53 4.00
CA ALA A 22 4.64 5.13 3.59
C ALA A 22 5.68 4.09 3.13
N MET A 23 5.34 2.80 3.08
CA MET A 23 6.27 1.75 2.66
C MET A 23 6.69 1.94 1.20
N PRO A 24 7.99 1.84 0.90
CA PRO A 24 8.51 1.95 -0.46
C PRO A 24 8.03 0.80 -1.35
N ILE A 25 7.67 1.10 -2.60
CA ILE A 25 7.17 0.13 -3.60
C ILE A 25 7.91 0.35 -4.93
N ALA A 26 8.25 -0.73 -5.63
CA ALA A 26 8.79 -0.74 -7.00
C ALA A 26 9.99 0.21 -7.23
N GLY A 27 10.89 0.29 -6.25
CA GLY A 27 12.14 1.07 -6.32
C GLY A 27 12.00 2.57 -6.02
N SER A 28 10.88 3.22 -6.35
CA SER A 28 10.77 4.69 -6.25
C SER A 28 9.46 5.21 -5.68
N TYR A 29 8.41 4.40 -5.62
CA TYR A 29 7.07 4.77 -5.18
C TYR A 29 6.88 4.51 -3.69
N ARG A 30 5.76 4.98 -3.14
CA ARG A 30 5.23 4.57 -1.84
C ARG A 30 3.82 4.02 -2.00
N SER A 31 3.38 3.19 -1.08
CA SER A 31 2.06 2.55 -1.15
C SER A 31 0.93 3.56 -1.31
N ILE A 32 0.97 4.68 -0.61
CA ILE A 32 -0.05 5.72 -0.70
C ILE A 32 -0.13 6.39 -2.07
N ASP A 33 0.95 6.39 -2.86
CA ASP A 33 0.99 7.03 -4.19
C ASP A 33 -0.03 6.41 -5.15
N PHE A 34 -0.34 5.13 -4.97
CA PHE A 34 -1.35 4.43 -5.79
C PHE A 34 -2.75 4.97 -5.51
N ALA A 35 -3.16 5.06 -4.25
CA ALA A 35 -4.46 5.62 -3.88
C ALA A 35 -4.57 7.09 -4.30
N LEU A 36 -3.54 7.90 -4.07
CA LEU A 36 -3.52 9.31 -4.46
C LEU A 36 -3.58 9.50 -5.97
N SER A 37 -2.82 8.72 -6.74
CA SER A 37 -2.86 8.78 -8.21
C SER A 37 -4.23 8.41 -8.76
N ASN A 38 -4.88 7.39 -8.19
CA ASN A 38 -6.24 7.02 -8.55
C ASN A 38 -7.26 8.13 -8.21
N MET A 39 -7.10 8.80 -7.05
CA MET A 39 -7.93 9.97 -6.70
C MET A 39 -7.73 11.11 -7.71
N ALA A 40 -6.48 11.44 -8.04
CA ALA A 40 -6.15 12.50 -8.99
C ALA A 40 -6.68 12.20 -10.40
N SER A 41 -6.49 10.98 -10.91
CA SER A 41 -6.97 10.57 -12.23
C SER A 41 -8.50 10.47 -12.32
N SER A 42 -9.17 10.28 -11.20
CA SER A 42 -10.64 10.33 -11.09
C SER A 42 -11.18 11.75 -10.83
N HIS A 43 -10.33 12.78 -10.91
CA HIS A 43 -10.68 14.18 -10.71
C HIS A 43 -11.30 14.50 -9.33
N ILE A 44 -10.94 13.75 -8.29
CA ILE A 44 -11.36 14.02 -6.92
C ILE A 44 -10.54 15.20 -6.38
N GLN A 45 -11.22 16.35 -6.15
CA GLN A 45 -10.55 17.60 -5.80
C GLN A 45 -10.20 17.74 -4.32
N ARG A 46 -10.93 17.08 -3.42
CA ARG A 46 -10.73 17.16 -1.97
C ARG A 46 -10.39 15.80 -1.40
N VAL A 47 -9.17 15.66 -0.91
CA VAL A 47 -8.66 14.40 -0.32
C VAL A 47 -8.20 14.65 1.12
N ALA A 48 -8.67 13.85 2.06
CA ALA A 48 -8.15 13.78 3.42
C ALA A 48 -7.37 12.48 3.60
N VAL A 49 -6.16 12.57 4.11
CA VAL A 49 -5.33 11.42 4.48
C VAL A 49 -5.33 11.29 6.00
N LEU A 50 -5.87 10.19 6.50
CA LEU A 50 -6.01 9.93 7.93
C LEU A 50 -4.81 9.16 8.43
N THR A 51 -3.94 9.85 9.15
CA THR A 51 -2.71 9.28 9.72
C THR A 51 -2.87 9.09 11.23
N GLN A 52 -2.26 8.07 11.80
CA GLN A 52 -2.28 7.83 13.23
C GLN A 52 -0.91 7.44 13.77
N TYR A 53 -0.31 6.40 13.23
CA TYR A 53 0.92 5.80 13.73
C TYR A 53 2.09 6.11 12.80
N ASN A 54 3.28 6.45 13.36
CA ASN A 54 4.53 6.71 12.63
C ASN A 54 4.37 7.61 11.39
N ALA A 55 3.51 8.64 11.48
CA ALA A 55 3.09 9.45 10.36
C ALA A 55 4.16 10.41 9.81
N ARG A 56 5.28 10.65 10.53
CA ARG A 56 6.29 11.65 10.14
C ARG A 56 6.78 11.48 8.72
N SER A 57 7.24 10.29 8.36
CA SER A 57 7.76 9.99 7.02
C SER A 57 6.67 10.12 5.93
N LEU A 58 5.41 9.83 6.27
CA LEU A 58 4.28 10.01 5.39
C LEU A 58 3.97 11.49 5.17
N ASN A 59 3.93 12.28 6.24
CA ASN A 59 3.67 13.72 6.17
C ASN A 59 4.76 14.45 5.39
N GLU A 60 6.04 14.09 5.59
CA GLU A 60 7.16 14.62 4.79
C GLU A 60 7.01 14.29 3.29
N HIS A 61 6.50 13.10 2.95
CA HIS A 61 6.24 12.72 1.56
C HIS A 61 5.09 13.55 0.96
N LEU A 62 4.01 13.70 1.68
CA LEU A 62 2.83 14.43 1.23
C LEU A 62 3.09 15.94 1.09
N SER A 63 3.75 16.57 2.05
CA SER A 63 3.99 18.02 2.08
C SER A 63 4.97 18.50 1.01
N SER A 64 5.87 17.65 0.53
CA SER A 64 6.91 18.02 -0.42
C SER A 64 6.57 17.67 -1.87
N SER A 65 5.39 17.14 -2.13
CA SER A 65 4.99 16.69 -3.47
C SER A 65 4.24 17.80 -4.21
N LYS A 66 4.80 18.27 -5.33
CA LYS A 66 4.23 19.37 -6.14
C LYS A 66 3.17 18.92 -7.15
N TRP A 67 2.95 17.62 -7.32
CA TRP A 67 2.04 17.12 -8.35
C TRP A 67 0.63 16.79 -7.81
N TRP A 68 0.43 16.86 -6.50
CA TRP A 68 -0.90 16.88 -5.93
C TRP A 68 -1.45 18.31 -6.00
N ASP A 69 -2.29 18.56 -6.94
CA ASP A 69 -3.07 19.80 -6.97
C ASP A 69 -4.35 19.64 -6.11
N PHE A 70 -4.19 19.01 -4.97
CA PHE A 70 -5.22 18.98 -3.94
C PHE A 70 -4.99 20.20 -3.04
N GLY A 71 -5.92 21.15 -3.08
CA GLY A 71 -5.92 22.22 -2.09
C GLY A 71 -5.76 21.61 -0.70
N THR A 72 -4.64 21.93 -0.03
CA THR A 72 -4.23 21.52 1.31
C THR A 72 -4.67 20.11 1.72
N ALA A 73 -3.78 19.13 1.62
CA ALA A 73 -3.89 17.87 2.32
C ALA A 73 -3.74 18.15 3.81
N ASP A 74 -4.82 18.57 4.45
CA ASP A 74 -4.89 18.64 5.89
C ASP A 74 -4.88 17.21 6.41
N ALA A 75 -3.83 16.81 7.09
CA ALA A 75 -3.79 15.62 7.92
C ALA A 75 -4.74 15.86 9.09
N ILE A 76 -6.03 15.56 8.88
CA ILE A 76 -7.08 16.03 9.77
C ILE A 76 -7.26 15.03 10.90
N TYR A 77 -6.87 15.47 12.06
CA TYR A 77 -7.22 14.84 13.34
C TYR A 77 -8.73 14.89 13.67
N GLN A 78 -9.56 15.59 12.86
CA GLN A 78 -11.01 15.70 13.00
C GLN A 78 -11.75 15.47 11.69
N ASN A 79 -11.87 14.19 11.31
CA ASN A 79 -12.44 13.76 10.05
C ASN A 79 -13.87 14.23 9.80
N LEU A 80 -14.64 14.40 10.86
CA LEU A 80 -16.04 14.77 10.76
C LEU A 80 -16.23 16.21 10.28
N GLU A 81 -15.39 17.15 10.74
CA GLU A 81 -15.41 18.54 10.29
C GLU A 81 -15.04 18.68 8.82
N PHE A 82 -14.09 17.90 8.33
CA PHE A 82 -13.78 17.83 6.90
C PHE A 82 -15.00 17.38 6.08
N LEU A 83 -15.70 16.33 6.54
CA LEU A 83 -16.91 15.85 5.88
C LEU A 83 -18.05 16.86 5.96
N LYS A 84 -18.24 17.53 7.10
CA LYS A 84 -19.29 18.55 7.29
C LYS A 84 -19.05 19.81 6.45
N SER A 85 -17.79 20.22 6.33
CA SER A 85 -17.40 21.40 5.52
C SER A 85 -17.38 21.13 4.01
N SER A 86 -17.45 19.86 3.59
CA SER A 86 -17.50 19.50 2.18
C SER A 86 -18.90 19.69 1.59
N HIS A 87 -18.98 20.04 0.32
CA HIS A 87 -20.24 20.12 -0.45
C HIS A 87 -20.45 18.92 -1.37
N GLU A 88 -19.45 18.05 -1.52
CA GLU A 88 -19.50 16.88 -2.38
C GLU A 88 -20.55 15.86 -1.88
N PRO A 89 -21.41 15.32 -2.75
CA PRO A 89 -22.49 14.42 -2.34
C PRO A 89 -22.02 13.03 -1.93
N TYR A 90 -20.90 12.58 -2.45
CA TYR A 90 -20.34 11.24 -2.22
C TYR A 90 -18.95 11.30 -1.62
N VAL A 91 -18.57 10.22 -0.94
CA VAL A 91 -17.25 10.02 -0.34
C VAL A 91 -16.71 8.68 -0.83
N VAL A 92 -15.49 8.70 -1.34
CA VAL A 92 -14.67 7.50 -1.56
C VAL A 92 -13.78 7.33 -0.33
N ILE A 93 -13.83 6.16 0.30
CA ILE A 93 -12.91 5.75 1.35
C ILE A 93 -11.97 4.72 0.72
N ALA A 94 -10.67 4.90 0.83
CA ALA A 94 -9.66 3.99 0.29
C ALA A 94 -8.58 3.70 1.33
N SER A 95 -7.99 2.51 1.28
CA SER A 95 -6.84 2.15 2.11
C SER A 95 -5.53 2.61 1.47
N GLY A 96 -4.62 3.16 2.29
CA GLY A 96 -3.31 3.62 1.84
C GLY A 96 -2.24 2.52 1.81
N ASP A 97 -2.57 1.29 2.23
CA ASP A 97 -1.68 0.12 2.28
C ASP A 97 -1.92 -0.88 1.13
N CYS A 98 -2.51 -0.40 0.04
CA CYS A 98 -2.82 -1.22 -1.13
C CYS A 98 -2.18 -0.69 -2.40
N VAL A 99 -1.75 -1.61 -3.26
CA VAL A 99 -1.19 -1.36 -4.59
C VAL A 99 -2.23 -1.77 -5.63
N TYR A 100 -2.80 -0.80 -6.33
CA TYR A 100 -3.85 -1.01 -7.31
C TYR A 100 -3.99 0.20 -8.24
N LYS A 101 -4.72 0.03 -9.33
CA LYS A 101 -5.06 1.09 -10.27
C LYS A 101 -6.56 1.04 -10.57
N MET A 102 -7.26 2.15 -10.37
CA MET A 102 -8.71 2.20 -10.46
C MET A 102 -9.20 3.59 -10.86
N ASP A 103 -10.27 3.61 -11.67
CA ASP A 103 -11.08 4.79 -11.91
C ASP A 103 -12.29 4.78 -10.95
N TYR A 104 -12.28 5.67 -9.98
CA TYR A 104 -13.37 5.77 -9.00
C TYR A 104 -14.68 6.29 -9.61
N ASN A 105 -14.64 6.97 -10.76
CA ASN A 105 -15.86 7.40 -11.43
C ASN A 105 -16.71 6.20 -11.85
N LYS A 106 -16.10 5.11 -12.33
CA LYS A 106 -16.82 3.88 -12.66
C LYS A 106 -17.51 3.23 -11.46
N VAL A 107 -16.85 3.27 -10.31
CA VAL A 107 -17.44 2.77 -9.05
C VAL A 107 -18.60 3.66 -8.60
N LEU A 108 -18.47 4.99 -8.77
CA LEU A 108 -19.52 5.95 -8.44
C LEU A 108 -20.73 5.82 -9.38
N GLU A 109 -20.51 5.65 -10.69
CA GLU A 109 -21.57 5.39 -11.67
C GLU A 109 -22.35 4.12 -11.31
N TYR A 110 -21.65 3.05 -10.98
CA TYR A 110 -22.25 1.80 -10.50
C TYR A 110 -23.05 2.03 -9.21
N HIS A 111 -22.49 2.75 -8.23
CA HIS A 111 -23.16 3.09 -6.98
C HIS A 111 -24.50 3.80 -7.21
N ILE A 112 -24.51 4.77 -8.13
CA ILE A 112 -25.70 5.53 -8.51
C ILE A 112 -26.71 4.63 -9.24
N ALA A 113 -26.25 3.84 -10.22
CA ALA A 113 -27.11 2.94 -11.01
C ALA A 113 -27.82 1.90 -10.13
N LYS A 114 -27.11 1.32 -9.16
CA LYS A 114 -27.68 0.38 -8.17
C LYS A 114 -28.51 1.10 -7.06
N ARG A 115 -28.54 2.41 -7.05
CA ARG A 115 -29.12 3.21 -5.94
C ARG A 115 -28.62 2.72 -4.59
N ALA A 116 -27.35 2.35 -4.52
CA ALA A 116 -26.74 1.79 -3.36
C ALA A 116 -26.66 2.79 -2.19
N ASP A 117 -26.73 2.30 -0.97
CA ASP A 117 -26.41 3.08 0.22
C ASP A 117 -24.90 3.02 0.48
N VAL A 118 -24.30 1.85 0.27
CA VAL A 118 -22.85 1.64 0.29
C VAL A 118 -22.46 0.73 -0.86
N THR A 119 -21.36 1.05 -1.54
CA THR A 119 -20.70 0.15 -2.50
C THR A 119 -19.35 -0.26 -1.92
N VAL A 120 -19.10 -1.56 -1.86
CA VAL A 120 -17.85 -2.17 -1.42
C VAL A 120 -17.10 -2.66 -2.65
N VAL A 121 -15.89 -2.18 -2.89
CA VAL A 121 -15.04 -2.74 -3.92
C VAL A 121 -14.46 -4.05 -3.43
N CYS A 122 -14.57 -5.09 -4.23
CA CYS A 122 -14.14 -6.44 -3.88
C CYS A 122 -13.36 -7.11 -5.02
N THR A 123 -12.59 -8.13 -4.66
CA THR A 123 -11.82 -8.95 -5.59
C THR A 123 -11.84 -10.41 -5.13
N THR A 124 -11.30 -11.30 -5.94
CA THR A 124 -11.17 -12.72 -5.58
C THR A 124 -9.81 -12.95 -4.93
N CYS A 125 -9.77 -13.68 -3.82
CA CYS A 125 -8.55 -14.13 -3.18
C CYS A 125 -8.37 -15.62 -3.47
N ASP A 126 -7.34 -15.97 -4.24
CA ASP A 126 -7.07 -17.35 -4.64
C ASP A 126 -6.30 -18.14 -3.57
N ASN A 127 -5.71 -17.46 -2.60
CA ASN A 127 -4.97 -18.09 -1.52
C ASN A 127 -5.80 -18.16 -0.24
N PRO A 128 -6.28 -19.36 0.15
CA PRO A 128 -7.10 -19.52 1.35
C PRO A 128 -6.43 -19.04 2.65
N SER A 129 -5.10 -19.15 2.76
CA SER A 129 -4.37 -18.72 3.96
C SER A 129 -4.31 -17.22 4.15
N GLU A 130 -4.63 -16.43 3.12
CA GLU A 130 -4.67 -14.98 3.20
C GLU A 130 -6.07 -14.43 3.52
N ILE A 131 -7.12 -15.26 3.39
CA ILE A 131 -8.52 -14.85 3.57
C ILE A 131 -8.77 -14.27 4.97
N GLU A 132 -8.14 -14.84 6.00
CA GLU A 132 -8.25 -14.37 7.40
C GLU A 132 -7.81 -12.90 7.63
N ARG A 133 -7.18 -12.29 6.63
CA ARG A 133 -6.72 -10.90 6.70
C ARG A 133 -7.78 -9.88 6.30
N PHE A 134 -8.81 -10.34 5.61
CA PHE A 134 -9.76 -9.48 4.91
C PHE A 134 -11.21 -9.71 5.37
N GLY A 135 -12.04 -8.74 5.10
CA GLY A 135 -13.48 -8.94 5.17
C GLY A 135 -13.94 -9.80 3.97
N VAL A 136 -14.66 -10.86 4.23
CA VAL A 136 -15.16 -11.81 3.22
C VAL A 136 -16.62 -11.53 2.92
N LEU A 137 -16.99 -11.62 1.64
CA LEU A 137 -18.30 -11.25 1.13
C LEU A 137 -18.97 -12.41 0.41
N ARG A 138 -20.28 -12.59 0.65
CA ARG A 138 -21.16 -13.34 -0.25
C ARG A 138 -22.15 -12.38 -0.91
N MET A 139 -22.27 -12.46 -2.22
CA MET A 139 -23.17 -11.64 -3.01
C MET A 139 -24.16 -12.53 -3.77
N ASN A 140 -25.37 -12.03 -3.99
CA ASN A 140 -26.32 -12.64 -4.88
C ASN A 140 -26.02 -12.28 -6.36
N GLU A 141 -26.86 -12.78 -7.28
CA GLU A 141 -26.70 -12.54 -8.74
C GLU A 141 -26.74 -11.06 -9.12
N ASP A 142 -27.44 -10.22 -8.35
CA ASP A 142 -27.50 -8.77 -8.56
C ASP A 142 -26.33 -8.01 -7.90
N CYS A 143 -25.32 -8.72 -7.39
CA CYS A 143 -24.18 -8.20 -6.64
C CYS A 143 -24.55 -7.53 -5.31
N ARG A 144 -25.74 -7.77 -4.76
CA ARG A 144 -26.09 -7.32 -3.41
C ARG A 144 -25.37 -8.20 -2.39
N ILE A 145 -24.76 -7.58 -1.40
CA ILE A 145 -24.07 -8.29 -0.33
C ILE A 145 -25.11 -8.88 0.64
N GLU A 146 -25.12 -10.19 0.76
CA GLU A 146 -25.97 -10.95 1.67
C GLU A 146 -25.25 -11.32 2.96
N GLU A 147 -23.96 -11.66 2.84
CA GLU A 147 -23.11 -11.96 3.99
C GLU A 147 -21.82 -11.16 3.93
N PHE A 148 -21.40 -10.68 5.08
CA PHE A 148 -20.12 -9.99 5.28
C PHE A 148 -19.53 -10.47 6.60
N GLU A 149 -18.35 -11.09 6.53
CA GLU A 149 -17.60 -11.58 7.68
C GLU A 149 -16.27 -10.85 7.78
N GLU A 150 -15.99 -10.23 8.92
CA GLU A 150 -14.72 -9.51 9.11
C GLU A 150 -13.67 -10.45 9.65
N LYS A 151 -12.66 -10.70 8.82
CA LYS A 151 -11.47 -11.52 9.16
C LYS A 151 -11.82 -12.89 9.77
N PRO A 152 -12.60 -13.71 9.05
CA PRO A 152 -12.94 -15.03 9.55
C PRO A 152 -11.72 -15.94 9.56
N MET A 153 -11.60 -16.81 10.55
CA MET A 153 -10.51 -17.81 10.60
C MET A 153 -10.62 -18.84 9.47
N VAL A 154 -11.86 -19.15 9.06
CA VAL A 154 -12.16 -20.04 7.93
C VAL A 154 -13.36 -19.46 7.20
N SER A 155 -13.33 -19.44 5.89
CA SER A 155 -14.48 -19.06 5.06
C SER A 155 -14.66 -20.00 3.88
N SER A 156 -15.91 -20.24 3.50
CA SER A 156 -16.27 -20.97 2.27
C SER A 156 -16.25 -20.06 1.04
N TYR A 157 -16.09 -18.76 1.23
CA TYR A 157 -16.12 -17.78 0.16
C TYR A 157 -14.72 -17.19 -0.04
N ASN A 158 -14.41 -16.82 -1.27
CA ASN A 158 -13.12 -16.24 -1.66
C ASN A 158 -13.21 -14.80 -2.20
N THR A 159 -14.39 -14.20 -2.16
CA THR A 159 -14.55 -12.78 -2.50
C THR A 159 -14.24 -11.95 -1.27
N ILE A 160 -13.26 -11.07 -1.40
CA ILE A 160 -12.76 -10.24 -0.30
C ILE A 160 -12.99 -8.75 -0.55
N SER A 161 -13.18 -7.99 0.52
CA SER A 161 -13.20 -6.54 0.48
C SER A 161 -11.79 -5.99 0.28
N THR A 162 -11.64 -5.05 -0.64
CA THR A 162 -10.37 -4.36 -0.90
C THR A 162 -10.10 -3.19 0.05
N GLY A 163 -11.04 -2.88 0.97
CA GLY A 163 -10.94 -1.71 1.83
C GLY A 163 -11.29 -0.39 1.11
N ILE A 164 -11.97 -0.48 -0.03
CA ILE A 164 -12.41 0.67 -0.81
C ILE A 164 -13.93 0.73 -0.80
N TYR A 165 -14.49 1.88 -0.43
CA TYR A 165 -15.93 2.07 -0.27
C TYR A 165 -16.40 3.37 -0.91
N VAL A 166 -17.62 3.36 -1.47
CA VAL A 166 -18.35 4.56 -1.91
C VAL A 166 -19.63 4.69 -1.09
N ILE A 167 -19.87 5.86 -0.52
CA ILE A 167 -21.02 6.13 0.33
C ILE A 167 -21.48 7.60 0.17
N ARG A 168 -22.76 7.89 0.34
CA ARG A 168 -23.24 9.27 0.39
C ARG A 168 -22.70 9.99 1.61
N ARG A 169 -22.16 11.21 1.42
CA ARG A 169 -21.51 11.97 2.48
C ARG A 169 -22.42 12.18 3.71
N ARG A 170 -23.67 12.60 3.52
CA ARG A 170 -24.62 12.81 4.63
C ARG A 170 -24.85 11.51 5.42
N GLN A 171 -25.02 10.41 4.72
CA GLN A 171 -25.22 9.11 5.35
C GLN A 171 -23.99 8.65 6.13
N LEU A 172 -22.78 8.89 5.60
CA LEU A 172 -21.55 8.59 6.31
C LEU A 172 -21.46 9.37 7.63
N ILE A 173 -21.75 10.68 7.60
CA ILE A 173 -21.76 11.54 8.80
C ILE A 173 -22.74 10.99 9.85
N GLU A 174 -23.99 10.72 9.48
CA GLU A 174 -25.01 10.17 10.37
C GLU A 174 -24.59 8.83 11.01
N LEU A 175 -24.00 7.93 10.21
CA LEU A 175 -23.54 6.62 10.70
C LEU A 175 -22.35 6.74 11.65
N ILE A 176 -21.40 7.63 11.37
CA ILE A 176 -20.24 7.87 12.25
C ILE A 176 -20.67 8.52 13.56
N GLU A 177 -21.51 9.55 13.51
CA GLU A 177 -22.02 10.23 14.73
C GLU A 177 -22.80 9.26 15.62
N ARG A 178 -23.64 8.43 15.03
CA ARG A 178 -24.38 7.41 15.76
C ARG A 178 -23.47 6.35 16.37
N ALA A 179 -22.49 5.85 15.62
CA ALA A 179 -21.51 4.89 16.13
C ALA A 179 -20.70 5.48 17.29
N ALA A 180 -20.27 6.74 17.19
CA ALA A 180 -19.55 7.44 18.25
C ALA A 180 -20.35 7.57 19.54
N LEU A 181 -21.64 7.92 19.44
CA LEU A 181 -22.55 8.00 20.61
C LEU A 181 -22.72 6.64 21.31
N GLU A 182 -22.58 5.55 20.57
CA GLU A 182 -22.66 4.19 21.09
C GLU A 182 -21.29 3.63 21.55
N GLY A 183 -20.21 4.42 21.49
CA GLY A 183 -18.84 4.00 21.81
C GLY A 183 -18.26 2.99 20.83
N ARG A 184 -18.69 3.01 19.57
CA ARG A 184 -18.29 2.10 18.49
C ARG A 184 -17.34 2.81 17.53
N HIS A 185 -16.28 2.11 17.10
CA HIS A 185 -15.19 2.70 16.33
C HIS A 185 -14.76 1.91 15.09
N ASP A 186 -15.33 0.73 14.85
CA ASP A 186 -14.97 -0.11 13.70
C ASP A 186 -15.94 0.11 12.54
N PHE A 187 -15.46 0.69 11.44
CA PHE A 187 -16.28 1.00 10.27
C PHE A 187 -16.91 -0.27 9.66
N VAL A 188 -16.18 -1.36 9.61
CA VAL A 188 -16.67 -2.61 8.99
C VAL A 188 -17.68 -3.29 9.89
N LYS A 189 -17.32 -3.55 11.15
CA LYS A 189 -18.19 -4.26 12.12
C LYS A 189 -19.39 -3.44 12.51
N ASP A 190 -19.16 -2.20 12.86
CA ASP A 190 -20.18 -1.34 13.49
C ASP A 190 -21.06 -0.62 12.48
N ILE A 191 -20.62 -0.49 11.22
CA ILE A 191 -21.41 0.14 10.16
C ILE A 191 -21.81 -0.89 9.09
N LEU A 192 -20.88 -1.51 8.41
CA LEU A 192 -21.22 -2.36 7.25
C LEU A 192 -21.96 -3.62 7.68
N ILE A 193 -21.42 -4.41 8.60
CA ILE A 193 -22.02 -5.68 9.02
C ILE A 193 -23.32 -5.43 9.78
N ARG A 194 -23.34 -4.48 10.69
CA ARG A 194 -24.52 -4.16 11.50
C ARG A 194 -25.73 -3.70 10.67
N TYR A 195 -25.49 -2.89 9.65
CA TYR A 195 -26.58 -2.34 8.84
C TYR A 195 -26.81 -3.07 7.52
N LYS A 196 -26.17 -4.24 7.29
CA LYS A 196 -26.27 -4.99 6.03
C LYS A 196 -27.69 -5.33 5.59
N ASN A 197 -28.57 -5.64 6.55
CA ASN A 197 -29.97 -5.97 6.27
C ASN A 197 -30.89 -4.73 6.14
N LEU A 198 -30.46 -3.59 6.67
CA LEU A 198 -31.22 -2.34 6.67
C LEU A 198 -30.82 -1.42 5.52
N LYS A 199 -29.63 -1.60 4.95
CA LYS A 199 -29.07 -0.79 3.88
C LYS A 199 -28.87 -1.61 2.61
N ARG A 200 -28.87 -0.93 1.48
CA ARG A 200 -28.57 -1.51 0.17
C ARG A 200 -27.07 -1.48 -0.04
N ILE A 201 -26.40 -2.55 0.36
CA ILE A 201 -24.95 -2.70 0.21
C ILE A 201 -24.66 -3.59 -0.98
N TYR A 202 -23.88 -3.09 -1.95
CA TYR A 202 -23.53 -3.78 -3.18
C TYR A 202 -22.02 -3.95 -3.29
N GLY A 203 -21.61 -5.09 -3.88
CA GLY A 203 -20.22 -5.33 -4.23
C GLY A 203 -19.93 -4.87 -5.67
N TYR A 204 -18.81 -4.18 -5.85
CA TYR A 204 -18.22 -3.87 -7.15
C TYR A 204 -16.98 -4.70 -7.35
N LYS A 205 -17.05 -5.75 -8.15
CA LYS A 205 -15.94 -6.68 -8.36
C LYS A 205 -14.94 -6.13 -9.37
N ILE A 206 -13.65 -6.19 -9.01
CA ILE A 206 -12.52 -5.86 -9.88
C ILE A 206 -11.72 -7.11 -10.22
N ASP A 207 -11.26 -7.18 -11.47
CA ASP A 207 -10.42 -8.26 -11.99
C ASP A 207 -8.99 -7.75 -12.32
N THR A 208 -8.69 -6.48 -11.98
CA THR A 208 -7.39 -5.86 -12.18
C THR A 208 -6.45 -6.18 -11.02
N TYR A 209 -5.15 -5.93 -11.23
CA TYR A 209 -4.17 -6.13 -10.17
C TYR A 209 -4.51 -5.35 -8.90
N TRP A 210 -4.57 -6.06 -7.80
CA TRP A 210 -4.72 -5.52 -6.45
C TRP A 210 -3.85 -6.31 -5.48
N SER A 211 -3.12 -5.63 -4.61
CA SER A 211 -2.34 -6.26 -3.55
C SER A 211 -2.36 -5.40 -2.29
N ASN A 212 -2.59 -6.03 -1.14
CA ASN A 212 -2.47 -5.40 0.16
C ASN A 212 -1.12 -5.77 0.78
N ILE A 213 -0.35 -4.76 1.21
CA ILE A 213 1.01 -4.92 1.71
C ILE A 213 1.10 -4.95 3.23
N SER A 214 0.05 -5.35 3.93
CA SER A 214 -0.01 -5.31 5.40
C SER A 214 0.73 -6.47 6.11
N THR A 215 1.45 -7.32 5.38
CA THR A 215 2.37 -8.34 5.94
C THR A 215 3.72 -8.27 5.23
N ALA A 216 4.79 -8.72 5.88
CA ALA A 216 6.13 -8.73 5.29
C ALA A 216 6.19 -9.58 4.01
N GLU A 217 5.50 -10.73 4.00
CA GLU A 217 5.43 -11.64 2.87
C GLU A 217 4.68 -11.01 1.67
N ALA A 218 3.52 -10.39 1.94
CA ALA A 218 2.75 -9.70 0.90
C ALA A 218 3.51 -8.46 0.37
N TYR A 219 4.18 -7.73 1.24
CA TYR A 219 5.05 -6.61 0.85
C TYR A 219 6.20 -7.07 -0.05
N TYR A 220 6.89 -8.15 0.32
CA TYR A 220 7.94 -8.75 -0.49
C TYR A 220 7.40 -9.17 -1.87
N LYS A 221 6.34 -9.99 -1.89
CA LYS A 221 5.69 -10.48 -3.11
C LYS A 221 5.29 -9.33 -4.04
N THR A 222 4.65 -8.29 -3.48
CA THR A 222 4.23 -7.11 -4.25
C THR A 222 5.42 -6.43 -4.91
N ASN A 223 6.55 -6.23 -4.21
CA ASN A 223 7.74 -5.66 -4.82
C ASN A 223 8.32 -6.56 -5.92
N MET A 224 8.37 -7.88 -5.70
CA MET A 224 8.85 -8.84 -6.68
C MET A 224 7.95 -8.92 -7.92
N ASP A 225 6.64 -8.71 -7.79
CA ASP A 225 5.72 -8.64 -8.93
C ASP A 225 6.09 -7.53 -9.91
N PHE A 226 6.68 -6.43 -9.44
CA PHE A 226 7.17 -5.36 -10.32
C PHE A 226 8.40 -5.74 -11.14
N LEU A 227 9.02 -6.90 -10.94
CA LEU A 227 10.02 -7.45 -11.85
C LEU A 227 9.38 -7.97 -13.15
N LYS A 228 8.07 -8.19 -13.17
CA LYS A 228 7.32 -8.60 -14.37
C LYS A 228 7.04 -7.37 -15.26
N PRO A 229 7.43 -7.41 -16.55
CA PRO A 229 7.23 -6.29 -17.46
C PRO A 229 5.77 -5.86 -17.61
N GLU A 230 4.83 -6.81 -17.62
CA GLU A 230 3.40 -6.55 -17.74
C GLU A 230 2.87 -5.72 -16.58
N ILE A 231 3.30 -5.99 -15.34
CA ILE A 231 2.90 -5.23 -14.15
C ILE A 231 3.45 -3.79 -14.23
N ARG A 232 4.74 -3.63 -14.58
CA ARG A 232 5.33 -2.29 -14.76
C ARG A 232 4.64 -1.50 -15.86
N ASN A 233 4.36 -2.14 -16.99
CA ASN A 233 3.66 -1.49 -18.10
C ASN A 233 2.25 -1.04 -17.69
N TYR A 234 1.50 -1.89 -16.97
CA TYR A 234 0.17 -1.57 -16.47
C TYR A 234 0.19 -0.33 -15.56
N PHE A 235 1.10 -0.27 -14.59
CA PHE A 235 1.12 0.84 -13.63
C PHE A 235 1.81 2.11 -14.15
N PHE A 236 2.89 1.99 -14.93
CA PHE A 236 3.81 3.10 -15.18
C PHE A 236 3.84 3.58 -16.64
N LYS A 237 3.26 2.83 -17.58
CA LYS A 237 3.23 3.22 -19.00
C LYS A 237 1.82 3.35 -19.58
N GLN A 238 0.83 2.61 -19.07
CA GLN A 238 -0.54 2.74 -19.51
C GLN A 238 -1.22 3.87 -18.72
N GLU A 239 -1.89 4.78 -19.43
CA GLU A 239 -2.63 5.86 -18.78
C GLU A 239 -3.92 5.36 -18.09
N PRO A 240 -4.31 5.98 -16.94
CA PRO A 240 -3.55 6.97 -16.19
C PRO A 240 -2.37 6.32 -15.46
N THR A 241 -1.18 6.93 -15.51
CA THR A 241 0.01 6.40 -14.84
C THR A 241 0.00 6.73 -13.35
N ILE A 242 0.62 5.84 -12.55
CA ILE A 242 0.87 6.13 -11.14
C ILE A 242 2.01 7.14 -11.03
N LYS A 243 1.78 8.19 -10.26
CA LYS A 243 2.74 9.27 -10.01
C LYS A 243 3.33 9.15 -8.61
N THR A 244 4.53 9.66 -8.43
CA THR A 244 5.21 9.73 -7.13
C THR A 244 6.05 11.00 -7.01
N LYS A 245 6.52 11.27 -5.81
CA LYS A 245 7.50 12.34 -5.59
C LYS A 245 8.79 12.02 -6.32
N ILE A 246 9.26 12.95 -7.13
CA ILE A 246 10.54 12.87 -7.82
C ILE A 246 11.62 13.42 -6.89
N ASP A 247 12.63 12.59 -6.60
CA ASP A 247 13.84 13.03 -5.91
C ASP A 247 14.92 13.32 -6.97
N ASP A 248 15.66 14.42 -6.78
CA ASP A 248 16.77 14.81 -7.65
C ASP A 248 18.02 14.00 -7.31
N LEU A 249 18.08 12.78 -7.82
CA LEU A 249 19.17 11.83 -7.62
C LEU A 249 19.84 11.49 -8.95
N PRO A 250 21.16 11.23 -8.96
CA PRO A 250 21.85 10.80 -10.17
C PRO A 250 21.33 9.44 -10.63
N PRO A 251 21.48 9.09 -11.92
CA PRO A 251 21.22 7.75 -12.40
C PRO A 251 22.04 6.70 -11.65
N ALA A 252 21.55 5.46 -11.64
CA ALA A 252 22.31 4.34 -11.09
C ALA A 252 23.62 4.14 -11.84
N LYS A 253 24.71 3.91 -11.09
CA LYS A 253 26.06 3.66 -11.61
C LYS A 253 26.42 2.19 -11.49
N TYR A 254 26.86 1.60 -12.59
CA TYR A 254 27.35 0.23 -12.66
C TYR A 254 28.86 0.26 -12.91
N ASN A 255 29.65 -0.18 -11.95
CA ASN A 255 31.10 -0.21 -12.07
C ASN A 255 31.58 -1.45 -12.86
N PRO A 256 32.82 -1.46 -13.38
CA PRO A 256 33.36 -2.62 -14.07
C PRO A 256 33.24 -3.91 -13.25
N GLY A 257 32.72 -4.98 -13.86
CA GLY A 257 32.46 -6.25 -13.19
C GLY A 257 31.09 -6.41 -12.55
N ALA A 258 30.28 -5.34 -12.45
CA ALA A 258 28.91 -5.43 -12.00
C ALA A 258 28.05 -6.28 -12.95
N GLN A 259 27.23 -7.18 -12.38
CA GLN A 259 26.29 -8.02 -13.13
C GLN A 259 24.88 -7.80 -12.58
N VAL A 260 23.97 -7.32 -13.44
CA VAL A 260 22.59 -7.09 -13.04
C VAL A 260 21.64 -7.81 -13.99
N LYS A 261 20.80 -8.68 -13.44
CA LYS A 261 19.88 -9.50 -14.21
C LYS A 261 18.48 -9.46 -13.58
N ASN A 262 17.47 -9.25 -14.40
CA ASN A 262 16.05 -9.23 -14.00
C ASN A 262 15.79 -8.46 -12.69
N SER A 263 16.30 -7.23 -12.59
CA SER A 263 16.26 -6.45 -11.35
C SER A 263 15.79 -5.02 -11.61
N LEU A 264 15.16 -4.41 -10.61
CA LEU A 264 14.87 -2.99 -10.58
C LEU A 264 15.94 -2.29 -9.74
N VAL A 265 16.60 -1.30 -10.34
CA VAL A 265 17.61 -0.51 -9.64
C VAL A 265 17.21 0.96 -9.73
N ALA A 266 16.91 1.59 -8.61
CA ALA A 266 16.49 2.97 -8.55
C ALA A 266 17.66 3.96 -8.64
N SER A 267 17.35 5.24 -8.77
CA SER A 267 18.34 6.34 -8.88
C SER A 267 19.26 6.40 -7.65
N GLY A 268 20.50 6.88 -7.84
CA GLY A 268 21.49 7.02 -6.78
C GLY A 268 22.25 5.75 -6.44
N CYS A 269 21.85 4.58 -6.95
CA CYS A 269 22.53 3.32 -6.64
C CYS A 269 23.92 3.22 -7.27
N ILE A 270 24.85 2.57 -6.55
CA ILE A 270 26.20 2.23 -7.03
C ILE A 270 26.39 0.72 -6.88
N ILE A 271 26.62 0.04 -7.99
CA ILE A 271 26.69 -1.43 -8.05
C ILE A 271 28.09 -1.88 -8.45
N ASN A 272 28.76 -2.66 -7.56
CA ASN A 272 30.05 -3.29 -7.83
C ASN A 272 29.97 -4.83 -7.84
N GLY A 273 28.82 -5.41 -7.47
CA GLY A 273 28.62 -6.85 -7.34
C GLY A 273 27.57 -7.41 -8.31
N THR A 274 27.03 -8.57 -7.96
CA THR A 274 25.97 -9.27 -8.69
C THR A 274 24.62 -9.04 -8.05
N VAL A 275 23.63 -8.65 -8.87
CA VAL A 275 22.23 -8.42 -8.46
C VAL A 275 21.31 -9.20 -9.39
N GLU A 276 20.57 -10.15 -8.86
CA GLU A 276 19.67 -11.00 -9.63
C GLU A 276 18.27 -11.06 -8.99
N ASN A 277 17.20 -10.97 -9.81
CA ASN A 277 15.81 -11.04 -9.38
C ASN A 277 15.53 -10.18 -8.14
N SER A 278 15.99 -8.94 -8.10
CA SER A 278 15.96 -8.12 -6.89
C SER A 278 15.47 -6.71 -7.17
N VAL A 279 14.96 -6.06 -6.13
CA VAL A 279 14.51 -4.66 -6.17
C VAL A 279 15.40 -3.84 -5.25
N LEU A 280 16.20 -2.94 -5.83
CA LEU A 280 17.03 -1.99 -5.11
C LEU A 280 16.40 -0.61 -5.17
N PHE A 281 16.12 -0.06 -4.01
CA PHE A 281 15.57 1.28 -3.85
C PHE A 281 16.67 2.35 -3.95
N LYS A 282 16.30 3.63 -3.71
CA LYS A 282 17.19 4.78 -3.93
C LYS A 282 18.44 4.74 -3.05
N ASP A 283 19.56 5.19 -3.59
CA ASP A 283 20.84 5.36 -2.87
C ASP A 283 21.37 4.07 -2.20
N VAL A 284 21.22 2.92 -2.86
CA VAL A 284 21.81 1.67 -2.39
C VAL A 284 23.24 1.53 -2.92
N PHE A 285 24.18 1.26 -2.01
CA PHE A 285 25.55 0.91 -2.37
C PHE A 285 25.75 -0.59 -2.23
N VAL A 286 26.18 -1.24 -3.32
CA VAL A 286 26.55 -2.65 -3.35
C VAL A 286 28.05 -2.78 -3.53
N GLY A 287 28.73 -3.34 -2.52
CA GLY A 287 30.18 -3.52 -2.47
C GLY A 287 30.71 -4.55 -3.48
N ASN A 288 32.03 -4.69 -3.55
CA ASN A 288 32.69 -5.64 -4.43
C ASN A 288 32.37 -7.08 -4.03
N ASN A 289 32.26 -7.97 -5.00
CA ASN A 289 31.96 -9.40 -4.82
C ASN A 289 30.69 -9.68 -4.02
N CYS A 290 29.81 -8.69 -3.87
CA CYS A 290 28.50 -8.90 -3.26
C CYS A 290 27.61 -9.73 -4.21
N VAL A 291 26.77 -10.58 -3.62
CA VAL A 291 25.75 -11.37 -4.34
C VAL A 291 24.41 -11.09 -3.69
N ILE A 292 23.49 -10.48 -4.46
CA ILE A 292 22.13 -10.19 -4.02
C ILE A 292 21.18 -10.95 -4.93
N LYS A 293 20.36 -11.84 -4.34
CA LYS A 293 19.38 -12.63 -5.07
C LYS A 293 18.01 -12.58 -4.41
N ASN A 294 16.96 -12.55 -5.23
CA ASN A 294 15.57 -12.64 -4.77
C ASN A 294 15.31 -11.74 -3.54
N SER A 295 15.77 -10.50 -3.58
CA SER A 295 15.78 -9.65 -2.38
C SER A 295 15.27 -8.24 -2.66
N VAL A 296 14.76 -7.60 -1.61
CA VAL A 296 14.29 -6.22 -1.62
C VAL A 296 15.20 -5.40 -0.71
N ILE A 297 15.99 -4.50 -1.30
CA ILE A 297 16.93 -3.64 -0.55
C ILE A 297 16.36 -2.23 -0.50
N LEU A 298 15.99 -1.76 0.69
CA LEU A 298 15.33 -0.46 0.86
C LEU A 298 16.32 0.72 0.74
N ASN A 299 15.79 1.95 0.85
CA ASN A 299 16.55 3.17 0.57
C ASN A 299 17.77 3.34 1.48
N ASN A 300 18.86 3.90 0.92
CA ASN A 300 20.05 4.31 1.65
C ASN A 300 20.75 3.16 2.38
N VAL A 301 20.72 1.95 1.83
CA VAL A 301 21.42 0.79 2.38
C VAL A 301 22.84 0.73 1.84
N TYR A 302 23.80 0.49 2.72
CA TYR A 302 25.18 0.21 2.37
C TYR A 302 25.50 -1.26 2.60
N LEU A 303 25.92 -1.96 1.55
CA LEU A 303 26.35 -3.36 1.61
C LEU A 303 27.88 -3.41 1.45
N GLY A 304 28.56 -3.84 2.51
CA GLY A 304 30.02 -4.03 2.50
C GLY A 304 30.46 -5.18 1.59
N ASP A 305 31.72 -5.18 1.20
CA ASP A 305 32.28 -6.14 0.27
C ASP A 305 32.07 -7.62 0.69
N ASN A 306 32.00 -8.52 -0.26
CA ASN A 306 31.81 -9.98 -0.08
C ASN A 306 30.54 -10.35 0.70
N THR A 307 29.49 -9.52 0.64
CA THR A 307 28.22 -9.79 1.32
C THR A 307 27.30 -10.63 0.42
N HIS A 308 26.68 -11.65 1.01
CA HIS A 308 25.65 -12.46 0.36
C HIS A 308 24.28 -12.22 1.00
N ILE A 309 23.30 -11.88 0.15
CA ILE A 309 21.90 -11.63 0.59
C ILE A 309 20.97 -12.39 -0.36
N GLU A 310 20.13 -13.27 0.20
CA GLU A 310 19.18 -14.07 -0.57
C GLU A 310 17.85 -14.21 0.17
N ASN A 311 16.73 -14.05 -0.55
CA ASN A 311 15.36 -14.11 0.00
C ASN A 311 15.15 -13.19 1.21
N CYS A 312 15.65 -11.95 1.13
CA CYS A 312 15.63 -11.00 2.24
C CYS A 312 14.95 -9.69 1.88
N ILE A 313 14.48 -9.01 2.92
CA ILE A 313 14.19 -7.56 2.89
C ILE A 313 15.21 -6.89 3.80
N VAL A 314 16.02 -5.98 3.27
CA VAL A 314 16.97 -5.19 4.07
C VAL A 314 16.36 -3.83 4.36
N GLU A 315 16.28 -3.46 5.65
CA GLU A 315 15.64 -2.23 6.11
C GLU A 315 16.44 -0.99 5.68
N SER A 316 15.72 0.13 5.50
CA SER A 316 16.31 1.39 5.08
C SER A 316 17.34 1.94 6.04
N ARG A 317 18.39 2.56 5.48
CA ARG A 317 19.49 3.20 6.20
C ARG A 317 20.32 2.22 7.03
N ASP A 318 20.28 0.94 6.69
CA ASP A 318 21.14 -0.06 7.31
C ASP A 318 22.52 -0.09 6.64
N THR A 319 23.52 -0.42 7.44
CA THR A 319 24.89 -0.67 6.99
C THR A 319 25.23 -2.11 7.28
N ILE A 320 25.24 -2.93 6.24
CA ILE A 320 25.62 -4.34 6.33
C ILE A 320 27.15 -4.42 6.23
N ARG A 321 27.78 -5.08 7.21
CA ARG A 321 29.24 -5.22 7.26
C ARG A 321 29.74 -6.12 6.15
N ALA A 322 31.00 -5.93 5.74
CA ALA A 322 31.66 -6.81 4.81
C ALA A 322 31.69 -8.28 5.32
N ASN A 323 31.69 -9.22 4.40
CA ASN A 323 31.68 -10.66 4.65
C ASN A 323 30.44 -11.17 5.41
N SER A 324 29.32 -10.44 5.33
CA SER A 324 28.04 -10.86 5.93
C SER A 324 27.30 -11.84 5.04
N TYR A 325 26.54 -12.75 5.66
CA TYR A 325 25.71 -13.73 4.99
C TYR A 325 24.29 -13.74 5.57
N TYR A 326 23.30 -13.43 4.74
CA TYR A 326 21.88 -13.48 5.10
C TYR A 326 21.11 -14.27 4.06
N CYS A 327 20.39 -15.29 4.53
CA CYS A 327 19.50 -16.10 3.70
C CYS A 327 18.19 -16.35 4.42
N GLY A 328 17.08 -16.22 3.69
CA GLY A 328 15.76 -16.63 4.15
C GLY A 328 15.47 -18.06 3.71
N ASP A 329 15.45 -19.00 4.64
CA ASP A 329 15.19 -20.42 4.40
C ASP A 329 13.68 -20.68 4.41
N GLY A 330 13.04 -20.69 3.23
CA GLY A 330 11.61 -20.96 3.07
C GLY A 330 10.69 -19.77 3.38
N GLU A 331 11.11 -18.82 4.19
CA GLU A 331 10.42 -17.57 4.50
C GLU A 331 11.31 -16.35 4.21
N VAL A 332 10.66 -15.22 3.92
CA VAL A 332 11.37 -13.95 3.71
C VAL A 332 11.97 -13.48 5.04
N LYS A 333 13.29 -13.27 5.06
CA LYS A 333 14.00 -12.75 6.21
C LYS A 333 14.07 -11.23 6.17
N ILE A 334 13.68 -10.58 7.27
CA ILE A 334 13.91 -9.15 7.45
C ILE A 334 15.29 -8.97 8.08
N VAL A 335 16.14 -8.17 7.44
CA VAL A 335 17.47 -7.83 7.93
C VAL A 335 17.45 -6.41 8.46
N VAL A 336 17.76 -6.25 9.75
CA VAL A 336 17.90 -4.98 10.43
C VAL A 336 19.19 -5.04 11.23
N GLU A 337 20.25 -4.37 10.79
CA GLU A 337 21.45 -4.20 11.57
C GLU A 337 21.33 -2.94 12.44
N LYS A 338 21.48 -3.10 13.76
CA LYS A 338 21.57 -1.97 14.67
C LYS A 338 22.92 -1.30 14.46
N ASN A 339 22.94 -0.13 13.86
CA ASN A 339 24.13 0.70 13.83
C ASN A 339 24.31 1.36 15.21
N ASP A 340 25.25 0.87 16.01
CA ASP A 340 25.66 1.49 17.29
C ASP A 340 26.33 2.87 17.10
N ARG A 341 26.41 3.39 15.87
CA ARG A 341 27.06 4.67 15.54
C ARG A 341 26.23 5.92 15.84
N TYR A 342 24.97 5.78 16.27
CA TYR A 342 24.08 6.90 16.56
C TYR A 342 23.42 6.83 17.95
N ILE A 343 24.07 6.19 18.89
CA ILE A 343 23.79 6.41 20.33
C ILE A 343 24.72 7.54 20.78
N LEU A 344 24.27 8.77 20.54
CA LEU A 344 24.74 9.97 21.20
C LEU A 344 23.54 10.65 21.80
#